data_e1e9dad8e27e1ebb16e73f9c62da0b49
#
_entry.id   e1e9dad8e27e1ebb16e73f9c62da0b49
#
_cell.length_a   1.000
_cell.length_b   1.000
_cell.length_c   1.000
_cell.angle_alpha   90.00
_cell.angle_beta   90.00
_cell.angle_gamma   90.00
#
_symmetry.space_group_name_H-M   'P 1'
#
loop_
_entity.id
_entity.type
_entity.pdbx_description
1 polymer ?
#
loop_
_entity_poly.entity_id
_entity_poly.type
_entity_poly.pdbx_seq_one_letter_code
_entity_poly.pdbx_strand_id
1 'polypeptide(L)'
;MAKTLRTSPSAWPTSLTRNASRRETCCSQDRSTKAWNWPKRRWSEWTDCSNPGVPRYFNSYAERVIYNRMFATEGERTVLIPDNLFYAHMELADVLAQVKGVKAALPHLNAMVRYAPAYPLSHLKLAVQLARAEDWDPARAACLNALHVALDREDASFAYYRLAYAEWMCDHFDIAAAAYIMSEEIAPGRIAMLESELQELIGRAQSQCIPVPT
;
A
#
# COMPACT_ATOMS: atom_id res chain seq x y z
N MET A 1 36.99 -14.29 -39.99
CA MET A 1 36.66 -12.83 -40.07
C MET A 1 35.54 -12.54 -39.07
N ALA A 2 35.89 -12.14 -37.85
CA ALA A 2 34.93 -11.82 -36.79
C ALA A 2 34.87 -10.30 -36.68
N LYS A 3 33.66 -9.74 -36.88
CA LYS A 3 33.36 -8.32 -36.69
C LYS A 3 32.99 -8.06 -35.22
N THR A 4 33.87 -7.42 -34.51
CA THR A 4 33.66 -6.86 -33.17
C THR A 4 32.70 -5.67 -33.25
N LEU A 5 31.53 -5.81 -32.64
CA LEU A 5 30.63 -4.70 -32.37
C LEU A 5 31.06 -4.00 -31.06
N ARG A 6 31.57 -2.77 -31.20
CA ARG A 6 31.79 -1.84 -30.07
C ARG A 6 30.44 -1.29 -29.64
N THR A 7 30.00 -1.59 -28.43
CA THR A 7 28.95 -0.86 -27.74
C THR A 7 29.56 0.30 -26.96
N SER A 8 29.24 1.52 -27.33
CA SER A 8 29.57 2.73 -26.58
C SER A 8 28.60 2.88 -25.39
N PRO A 9 29.06 3.27 -24.18
CA PRO A 9 28.18 3.57 -23.08
C PRO A 9 27.49 4.93 -23.31
N SER A 10 26.18 4.95 -23.35
CA SER A 10 25.35 6.16 -23.36
C SER A 10 25.48 6.87 -22.01
N ALA A 11 26.10 8.05 -22.05
CA ALA A 11 26.18 8.95 -20.92
C ALA A 11 24.79 9.49 -20.57
N TRP A 12 24.36 9.31 -19.34
CA TRP A 12 23.16 9.94 -18.78
C TRP A 12 23.39 11.45 -18.62
N PRO A 13 22.44 12.32 -18.98
CA PRO A 13 22.61 13.75 -18.82
C PRO A 13 22.58 14.14 -17.34
N THR A 14 23.65 14.72 -16.87
CA THR A 14 23.83 15.33 -15.54
C THR A 14 23.08 16.66 -15.44
N SER A 15 21.74 16.65 -15.42
CA SER A 15 20.92 17.86 -15.28
C SER A 15 20.06 17.92 -14.02
N LEU A 16 20.28 17.03 -13.04
CA LEU A 16 19.47 16.97 -11.81
C LEU A 16 20.03 17.76 -10.60
N THR A 17 21.15 18.47 -10.77
CA THR A 17 21.75 19.22 -9.64
C THR A 17 21.47 20.73 -9.64
N ARG A 18 20.60 21.23 -10.52
CA ARG A 18 20.40 22.69 -10.64
C ARG A 18 19.07 23.23 -10.07
N ASN A 19 18.23 22.41 -9.46
CA ASN A 19 16.93 22.85 -8.92
C ASN A 19 16.81 22.89 -7.39
N ALA A 20 17.86 22.55 -6.64
CA ALA A 20 17.81 22.62 -5.17
C ALA A 20 18.06 24.04 -4.62
N SER A 21 18.74 24.92 -5.37
CA SER A 21 19.07 26.28 -4.90
C SER A 21 18.03 27.37 -5.21
N ARG A 22 16.94 27.01 -5.91
CA ARG A 22 15.90 27.98 -6.31
C ARG A 22 14.69 28.06 -5.35
N ARG A 23 14.66 27.25 -4.31
CA ARG A 23 13.54 27.25 -3.33
C ARG A 23 13.77 28.13 -2.11
N GLU A 24 14.97 28.58 -1.86
CA GLU A 24 15.28 29.42 -0.69
C GLU A 24 15.26 30.93 -0.96
N THR A 25 15.15 31.36 -2.23
CA THR A 25 15.19 32.79 -2.61
C THR A 25 13.83 33.40 -2.94
N CYS A 26 12.73 32.71 -2.74
CA CYS A 26 11.40 33.25 -3.07
C CYS A 26 10.72 33.99 -1.90
N CYS A 27 11.40 34.12 -0.74
CA CYS A 27 10.88 34.85 0.42
C CYS A 27 11.53 36.20 0.72
N SER A 28 12.51 36.62 -0.07
CA SER A 28 13.19 37.91 0.16
C SER A 28 13.61 38.56 -1.13
N GLN A 29 12.71 39.25 -1.79
CA GLN A 29 12.90 40.37 -2.70
C GLN A 29 11.78 40.41 -3.74
N ASP A 30 10.80 41.23 -3.57
CA ASP A 30 10.67 42.40 -4.39
C ASP A 30 9.59 43.35 -3.84
N ARG A 31 10.03 44.50 -3.41
CA ARG A 31 9.19 45.69 -3.23
C ARG A 31 9.35 46.52 -4.48
N SER A 32 8.51 46.35 -5.47
CA SER A 32 8.15 47.40 -6.40
C SER A 32 6.83 47.05 -7.13
N THR A 33 5.79 47.64 -6.58
CA THR A 33 4.85 48.51 -7.28
C THR A 33 4.05 47.99 -8.45
N LYS A 34 2.92 47.69 -8.21
CA LYS A 34 1.60 48.19 -8.65
C LYS A 34 0.55 47.18 -8.23
N ALA A 35 -0.07 47.51 -7.15
CA ALA A 35 -1.12 46.76 -6.50
C ALA A 35 -2.32 46.58 -7.44
N TRP A 36 -2.45 45.37 -7.95
CA TRP A 36 -3.77 44.84 -8.20
C TRP A 36 -4.38 44.58 -6.82
N ASN A 37 -5.35 45.36 -6.45
CA ASN A 37 -6.02 45.31 -5.16
C ASN A 37 -6.95 44.08 -5.11
N TRP A 38 -6.37 42.88 -5.12
CA TRP A 38 -7.09 41.67 -4.79
C TRP A 38 -7.21 41.60 -3.27
N PRO A 39 -8.38 41.23 -2.74
CA PRO A 39 -8.58 41.21 -1.30
C PRO A 39 -7.57 40.27 -0.65
N LYS A 40 -6.65 40.83 0.13
CA LYS A 40 -5.58 40.16 0.86
C LYS A 40 -6.08 39.04 1.80
N ARG A 41 -7.38 38.97 2.07
CA ARG A 41 -8.01 37.91 2.87
C ARG A 41 -8.02 36.52 2.20
N ARG A 42 -7.96 36.42 0.86
CA ARG A 42 -8.10 35.16 0.16
C ARG A 42 -6.79 34.40 -0.02
N TRP A 43 -5.66 35.07 0.15
CA TRP A 43 -4.34 34.42 0.05
C TRP A 43 -3.83 33.88 1.39
N SER A 44 -4.22 34.49 2.51
CA SER A 44 -3.83 34.00 3.84
C SER A 44 -4.53 32.70 4.22
N GLU A 45 -5.72 32.43 3.67
CA GLU A 45 -6.44 31.17 3.86
C GLU A 45 -5.79 30.00 3.07
N TRP A 46 -5.01 30.31 2.01
CA TRP A 46 -4.34 29.29 1.19
C TRP A 46 -2.87 29.05 1.59
N THR A 47 -2.32 29.90 2.41
CA THR A 47 -0.91 29.85 2.85
C THR A 47 -0.79 29.73 4.36
N ASP A 48 -1.76 29.09 5.01
CA ASP A 48 -1.61 28.72 6.41
C ASP A 48 -0.56 27.60 6.52
N CYS A 49 0.72 28.00 6.61
CA CYS A 49 1.84 27.10 6.84
C CYS A 49 1.83 26.48 8.24
N SER A 50 0.88 26.87 9.11
CA SER A 50 0.73 26.32 10.45
C SER A 50 0.11 24.92 10.45
N ASN A 51 -0.61 24.53 9.35
CA ASN A 51 -1.11 23.18 9.16
C ASN A 51 -0.56 22.59 7.85
N PRO A 52 0.57 21.89 7.89
CA PRO A 52 1.24 21.34 6.71
C PRO A 52 0.40 20.29 5.97
N GLY A 53 -0.73 19.88 6.55
CA GLY A 53 -1.58 18.84 6.00
C GLY A 53 -1.02 17.42 6.19
N VAL A 54 -1.87 16.44 6.02
CA VAL A 54 -1.52 15.04 6.18
C VAL A 54 -1.20 14.44 4.80
N PRO A 55 0.02 13.88 4.60
CA PRO A 55 0.38 13.30 3.31
C PRO A 55 -0.41 12.01 3.07
N ARG A 56 -1.08 11.94 1.90
CA ARG A 56 -1.90 10.78 1.49
C ARG A 56 -1.66 10.42 0.03
N TYR A 57 -1.79 9.14 -0.24
CA TYR A 57 -1.82 8.56 -1.58
C TYR A 57 -3.18 7.96 -1.85
N PHE A 58 -3.72 8.16 -3.06
CA PHE A 58 -4.93 7.52 -3.55
C PHE A 58 -4.68 7.04 -4.96
N ASN A 59 -4.87 5.76 -5.20
CA ASN A 59 -4.80 5.16 -6.53
C ASN A 59 -6.06 5.48 -7.36
N SER A 60 -7.18 5.74 -6.69
CA SER A 60 -8.47 6.04 -7.33
C SER A 60 -9.26 7.11 -6.57
N TYR A 61 -10.24 7.70 -7.27
CA TYR A 61 -11.19 8.62 -6.63
C TYR A 61 -12.05 7.92 -5.57
N ALA A 62 -12.39 6.65 -5.79
CA ALA A 62 -13.18 5.87 -4.85
C ALA A 62 -12.46 5.67 -3.51
N GLU A 63 -11.15 5.41 -3.53
CA GLU A 63 -10.33 5.34 -2.30
C GLU A 63 -10.33 6.66 -1.54
N ARG A 64 -10.29 7.79 -2.24
CA ARG A 64 -10.39 9.11 -1.61
C ARG A 64 -11.73 9.32 -0.92
N VAL A 65 -12.83 8.83 -1.51
CA VAL A 65 -14.16 8.88 -0.88
C VAL A 65 -14.20 8.02 0.37
N ILE A 66 -13.67 6.79 0.30
CA ILE A 66 -13.56 5.90 1.46
C ILE A 66 -12.71 6.54 2.55
N TYR A 67 -11.54 7.07 2.19
CA TYR A 67 -10.68 7.74 3.15
C TYR A 67 -11.41 8.86 3.89
N ASN A 68 -12.07 9.75 3.16
CA ASN A 68 -12.80 10.86 3.75
C ASN A 68 -13.95 10.41 4.66
N ARG A 69 -14.54 9.26 4.38
CA ARG A 69 -15.67 8.72 5.15
C ARG A 69 -15.25 7.95 6.41
N MET A 70 -14.12 7.24 6.33
CA MET A 70 -13.73 6.28 7.36
C MET A 70 -12.53 6.70 8.21
N PHE A 71 -11.63 7.50 7.65
CA PHE A 71 -10.33 7.78 8.26
C PHE A 71 -10.07 9.26 8.50
N ALA A 72 -10.61 10.15 7.66
CA ALA A 72 -10.34 11.57 7.79
C ALA A 72 -10.98 12.15 9.04
N THR A 73 -10.23 13.01 9.73
CA THR A 73 -10.75 13.82 10.84
C THR A 73 -11.40 15.09 10.32
N GLU A 74 -12.34 15.66 11.09
CA GLU A 74 -13.00 16.91 10.72
C GLU A 74 -11.96 18.04 10.55
N GLY A 75 -12.03 18.74 9.42
CA GLY A 75 -11.09 19.80 9.09
C GLY A 75 -9.71 19.33 8.62
N GLU A 76 -9.50 18.03 8.42
CA GLU A 76 -8.23 17.50 7.94
C GLU A 76 -7.92 18.00 6.53
N ARG A 77 -6.74 18.60 6.38
CA ARG A 77 -6.19 18.96 5.08
C ARG A 77 -5.27 17.86 4.58
N THR A 78 -5.61 17.23 3.47
CA THR A 78 -4.77 16.22 2.84
C THR A 78 -3.83 16.85 1.80
N VAL A 79 -2.57 16.38 1.77
CA VAL A 79 -1.58 16.70 0.74
C VAL A 79 -1.29 15.43 -0.04
N LEU A 80 -1.53 15.46 -1.35
CA LEU A 80 -1.27 14.29 -2.19
C LEU A 80 0.24 14.09 -2.37
N ILE A 81 0.71 12.90 -2.08
CA ILE A 81 2.07 12.48 -2.42
C ILE A 81 2.09 11.90 -3.84
N PRO A 82 3.21 12.03 -4.56
CA PRO A 82 3.33 11.47 -5.89
C PRO A 82 3.42 9.93 -5.85
N ASP A 83 2.90 9.28 -6.89
CA ASP A 83 2.84 7.82 -7.04
C ASP A 83 4.21 7.16 -6.87
N ASN A 84 5.25 7.76 -7.46
CA ASN A 84 6.60 7.22 -7.40
C ASN A 84 7.15 7.12 -5.95
N LEU A 85 6.70 7.98 -5.03
CA LEU A 85 7.10 7.87 -3.63
C LEU A 85 6.43 6.66 -2.97
N PHE A 86 5.14 6.44 -3.24
CA PHE A 86 4.41 5.28 -2.71
C PHE A 86 5.02 3.97 -3.22
N TYR A 87 5.22 3.86 -4.54
CA TYR A 87 5.80 2.66 -5.15
C TYR A 87 7.27 2.44 -4.78
N ALA A 88 8.06 3.51 -4.55
CA ALA A 88 9.42 3.37 -4.03
C ALA A 88 9.44 2.72 -2.64
N HIS A 89 8.49 3.06 -1.76
CA HIS A 89 8.36 2.36 -0.47
C HIS A 89 8.02 0.88 -0.66
N MET A 90 7.15 0.55 -1.61
CA MET A 90 6.78 -0.84 -1.90
C MET A 90 7.96 -1.65 -2.40
N GLU A 91 8.70 -1.14 -3.39
CA GLU A 91 9.88 -1.82 -3.94
C GLU A 91 11.00 -1.97 -2.91
N LEU A 92 11.26 -0.91 -2.13
CA LEU A 92 12.25 -0.97 -1.05
C LEU A 92 11.86 -2.00 0.03
N ALA A 93 10.56 -2.10 0.36
CA ALA A 93 10.11 -3.11 1.30
C ALA A 93 10.34 -4.52 0.76
N ASP A 94 10.02 -4.79 -0.51
CA ASP A 94 10.23 -6.09 -1.13
C ASP A 94 11.72 -6.46 -1.19
N VAL A 95 12.59 -5.54 -1.59
CA VAL A 95 14.06 -5.75 -1.63
C VAL A 95 14.63 -5.95 -0.23
N LEU A 96 14.26 -5.10 0.73
CA LEU A 96 14.76 -5.21 2.10
C LEU A 96 14.31 -6.51 2.78
N ALA A 97 13.08 -6.96 2.54
CA ALA A 97 12.59 -8.23 3.05
C ALA A 97 13.41 -9.42 2.56
N GLN A 98 13.86 -9.37 1.29
CA GLN A 98 14.70 -10.42 0.70
C GLN A 98 16.16 -10.37 1.19
N VAL A 99 16.74 -9.18 1.30
CA VAL A 99 18.18 -9.02 1.59
C VAL A 99 18.48 -8.97 3.09
N LYS A 100 17.62 -8.29 3.87
CA LYS A 100 17.85 -8.02 5.31
C LYS A 100 16.79 -8.62 6.22
N GLY A 101 15.77 -9.25 5.63
CA GLY A 101 14.65 -9.83 6.35
C GLY A 101 13.51 -8.85 6.63
N VAL A 102 12.37 -9.40 7.06
CA VAL A 102 11.10 -8.69 7.19
C VAL A 102 11.21 -7.47 8.12
N LYS A 103 11.95 -7.55 9.22
CA LYS A 103 12.11 -6.45 10.18
C LYS A 103 12.64 -5.17 9.55
N ALA A 104 13.52 -5.28 8.54
CA ALA A 104 14.05 -4.14 7.82
C ALA A 104 13.03 -3.53 6.83
N ALA A 105 12.07 -4.31 6.36
CA ALA A 105 11.00 -3.87 5.47
C ALA A 105 9.85 -3.14 6.20
N LEU A 106 9.59 -3.48 7.48
CA LEU A 106 8.45 -2.95 8.25
C LEU A 106 8.31 -1.41 8.23
N PRO A 107 9.38 -0.60 8.36
CA PRO A 107 9.25 0.86 8.30
C PRO A 107 8.64 1.35 6.98
N HIS A 108 9.00 0.72 5.85
CA HIS A 108 8.48 1.06 4.53
C HIS A 108 7.03 0.58 4.35
N LEU A 109 6.70 -0.62 4.79
CA LEU A 109 5.33 -1.15 4.79
C LEU A 109 4.38 -0.30 5.64
N ASN A 110 4.82 0.08 6.84
CA ASN A 110 4.05 0.99 7.70
C ASN A 110 3.90 2.39 7.09
N ALA A 111 4.91 2.87 6.35
CA ALA A 111 4.79 4.11 5.60
C ALA A 111 3.73 4.01 4.50
N MET A 112 3.67 2.88 3.76
CA MET A 112 2.63 2.63 2.75
C MET A 112 1.23 2.68 3.36
N VAL A 113 0.99 1.95 4.46
CA VAL A 113 -0.31 1.95 5.16
C VAL A 113 -0.65 3.36 5.68
N ARG A 114 0.33 4.10 6.20
CA ARG A 114 0.12 5.47 6.66
C ARG A 114 -0.23 6.43 5.53
N TYR A 115 0.40 6.29 4.35
CA TYR A 115 0.12 7.13 3.19
C TYR A 115 -1.18 6.74 2.48
N ALA A 116 -1.49 5.46 2.41
CA ALA A 116 -2.65 4.93 1.69
C ALA A 116 -3.47 3.95 2.55
N PRO A 117 -4.12 4.43 3.63
CA PRO A 117 -4.89 3.55 4.52
C PRO A 117 -6.18 3.02 3.87
N ALA A 118 -6.69 3.68 2.83
CA ALA A 118 -7.85 3.24 2.07
C ALA A 118 -7.50 2.41 0.83
N TYR A 119 -6.22 2.08 0.62
CA TYR A 119 -5.76 1.27 -0.50
C TYR A 119 -5.47 -0.18 -0.06
N PRO A 120 -6.26 -1.19 -0.53
CA PRO A 120 -6.12 -2.58 -0.08
C PRO A 120 -4.71 -3.14 -0.23
N LEU A 121 -4.01 -2.79 -1.32
CA LEU A 121 -2.65 -3.24 -1.60
C LEU A 121 -1.66 -2.90 -0.46
N SER A 122 -1.81 -1.76 0.20
CA SER A 122 -0.95 -1.37 1.33
C SER A 122 -1.01 -2.39 2.46
N HIS A 123 -2.21 -2.80 2.81
CA HIS A 123 -2.48 -3.78 3.87
C HIS A 123 -2.09 -5.20 3.44
N LEU A 124 -2.36 -5.57 2.18
CA LEU A 124 -1.98 -6.88 1.63
C LEU A 124 -0.46 -7.08 1.59
N LYS A 125 0.29 -6.06 1.18
CA LYS A 125 1.76 -6.12 1.21
C LYS A 125 2.30 -6.27 2.62
N LEU A 126 1.72 -5.57 3.59
CA LEU A 126 2.06 -5.73 5.01
C LEU A 126 1.73 -7.14 5.50
N ALA A 127 0.53 -7.64 5.21
CA ALA A 127 0.08 -8.98 5.61
C ALA A 127 1.02 -10.09 5.09
N VAL A 128 1.42 -10.03 3.81
CA VAL A 128 2.33 -10.99 3.19
C VAL A 128 3.70 -11.02 3.89
N GLN A 129 4.24 -9.87 4.27
CA GLN A 129 5.54 -9.83 4.93
C GLN A 129 5.46 -10.25 6.40
N LEU A 130 4.35 -9.94 7.09
CA LEU A 130 4.10 -10.43 8.45
C LEU A 130 3.93 -11.95 8.46
N ALA A 131 3.18 -12.51 7.50
CA ALA A 131 3.05 -13.96 7.34
C ALA A 131 4.41 -14.66 7.08
N ARG A 132 5.31 -14.05 6.30
CA ARG A 132 6.67 -14.56 6.11
C ARG A 132 7.52 -14.50 7.38
N ALA A 133 7.19 -13.60 8.30
CA ALA A 133 7.83 -13.53 9.61
C ALA A 133 7.17 -14.44 10.65
N GLU A 134 6.17 -15.22 10.24
CA GLU A 134 5.35 -16.08 11.11
C GLU A 134 4.61 -15.30 12.21
N ASP A 135 4.38 -14.00 11.97
CA ASP A 135 3.64 -13.11 12.88
C ASP A 135 2.17 -13.08 12.46
N TRP A 136 1.44 -14.13 12.84
CA TRP A 136 0.11 -14.45 12.29
C TRP A 136 -0.98 -13.49 12.73
N ASP A 137 -1.01 -13.07 14.01
CA ASP A 137 -2.05 -12.15 14.50
C ASP A 137 -2.04 -10.78 13.81
N PRO A 138 -0.90 -10.09 13.68
CA PRO A 138 -0.82 -8.89 12.87
C PRO A 138 -1.07 -9.13 11.38
N ALA A 139 -0.70 -10.30 10.83
CA ALA A 139 -1.00 -10.65 9.44
C ALA A 139 -2.51 -10.76 9.21
N ARG A 140 -3.24 -11.45 10.11
CA ARG A 140 -4.71 -11.52 10.11
C ARG A 140 -5.35 -10.14 10.17
N ALA A 141 -4.90 -9.30 11.12
CA ALA A 141 -5.41 -7.94 11.26
C ALA A 141 -5.19 -7.12 9.97
N ALA A 142 -4.04 -7.25 9.33
CA ALA A 142 -3.77 -6.58 8.06
C ALA A 142 -4.66 -7.09 6.92
N CYS A 143 -4.95 -8.40 6.84
CA CYS A 143 -5.90 -8.94 5.88
C CYS A 143 -7.33 -8.41 6.10
N LEU A 144 -7.79 -8.35 7.36
CA LEU A 144 -9.09 -7.80 7.71
C LEU A 144 -9.18 -6.31 7.36
N ASN A 145 -8.12 -5.53 7.58
CA ASN A 145 -8.07 -4.14 7.15
C ASN A 145 -8.13 -4.01 5.63
N ALA A 146 -7.46 -4.90 4.88
CA ALA A 146 -7.55 -4.93 3.43
C ALA A 146 -8.99 -5.21 2.96
N LEU A 147 -9.68 -6.19 3.56
CA LEU A 147 -11.09 -6.49 3.28
C LEU A 147 -12.00 -5.30 3.56
N HIS A 148 -11.75 -4.59 4.66
CA HIS A 148 -12.57 -3.45 5.07
C HIS A 148 -12.54 -2.29 4.07
N VAL A 149 -11.45 -2.14 3.32
CA VAL A 149 -11.26 -1.09 2.33
C VAL A 149 -11.30 -1.60 0.89
N ALA A 150 -11.50 -2.91 0.67
CA ALA A 150 -11.59 -3.49 -0.66
C ALA A 150 -12.76 -2.91 -1.46
N LEU A 151 -12.48 -2.44 -2.66
CA LEU A 151 -13.45 -1.83 -3.56
C LEU A 151 -13.88 -2.74 -4.70
N ASP A 152 -13.01 -3.63 -5.08
CA ASP A 152 -13.25 -4.56 -6.18
C ASP A 152 -13.17 -6.03 -5.72
N ARG A 153 -13.65 -6.91 -6.61
CA ARG A 153 -13.73 -8.34 -6.33
C ARG A 153 -12.35 -9.00 -6.26
N GLU A 154 -11.40 -8.48 -7.02
CA GLU A 154 -10.04 -9.04 -7.05
C GLU A 154 -9.31 -8.78 -5.74
N ASP A 155 -9.34 -7.53 -5.25
CA ASP A 155 -8.75 -7.16 -3.96
C ASP A 155 -9.38 -7.93 -2.80
N ALA A 156 -10.72 -8.07 -2.81
CA ALA A 156 -11.43 -8.85 -1.81
C ALA A 156 -11.06 -10.34 -1.84
N SER A 157 -11.00 -10.95 -3.03
CA SER A 157 -10.59 -12.34 -3.18
C SER A 157 -9.17 -12.59 -2.67
N PHE A 158 -8.20 -11.75 -3.05
CA PHE A 158 -6.84 -11.86 -2.54
C PHE A 158 -6.75 -11.66 -1.03
N ALA A 159 -7.53 -10.76 -0.47
CA ALA A 159 -7.54 -10.54 0.98
C ALA A 159 -8.11 -11.74 1.73
N TYR A 160 -9.20 -12.35 1.24
CA TYR A 160 -9.74 -13.61 1.79
C TYR A 160 -8.75 -14.75 1.68
N TYR A 161 -8.08 -14.91 0.53
CA TYR A 161 -7.06 -15.94 0.35
C TYR A 161 -5.91 -15.80 1.36
N ARG A 162 -5.40 -14.58 1.57
CA ARG A 162 -4.34 -14.34 2.55
C ARG A 162 -4.82 -14.50 4.00
N LEU A 163 -6.06 -14.13 4.27
CA LEU A 163 -6.69 -14.36 5.57
C LEU A 163 -6.81 -15.85 5.85
N ALA A 164 -7.31 -16.63 4.87
CA ALA A 164 -7.45 -18.08 4.99
C ALA A 164 -6.12 -18.74 5.39
N TYR A 165 -5.03 -18.39 4.72
CA TYR A 165 -3.71 -18.91 5.05
C TYR A 165 -3.26 -18.55 6.46
N ALA A 166 -3.48 -17.31 6.89
CA ALA A 166 -3.11 -16.86 8.24
C ALA A 166 -3.96 -17.55 9.33
N GLU A 167 -5.27 -17.74 9.09
CA GLU A 167 -6.16 -18.49 10.00
C GLU A 167 -5.76 -19.97 10.09
N TRP A 168 -5.40 -20.58 8.96
CA TRP A 168 -4.88 -21.95 8.93
C TRP A 168 -3.62 -22.10 9.79
N MET A 169 -2.69 -21.17 9.71
CA MET A 169 -1.47 -21.21 10.53
C MET A 169 -1.74 -20.96 12.02
N CYS A 170 -2.90 -20.43 12.36
CA CYS A 170 -3.39 -20.30 13.74
C CYS A 170 -4.25 -21.48 14.20
N ASP A 171 -4.33 -22.58 13.42
CA ASP A 171 -5.15 -23.77 13.66
C ASP A 171 -6.68 -23.49 13.66
N HIS A 172 -7.14 -22.39 13.06
CA HIS A 172 -8.55 -22.05 12.89
C HIS A 172 -9.07 -22.62 11.56
N PHE A 173 -9.16 -23.95 11.45
CA PHE A 173 -9.46 -24.66 10.20
C PHE A 173 -10.82 -24.33 9.60
N ASP A 174 -11.85 -24.12 10.42
CA ASP A 174 -13.19 -23.75 9.99
C ASP A 174 -13.25 -22.37 9.34
N ILE A 175 -12.61 -21.39 9.97
CA ILE A 175 -12.52 -20.01 9.46
C ILE A 175 -11.66 -19.97 8.20
N ALA A 176 -10.55 -20.70 8.19
CA ALA A 176 -9.65 -20.78 7.05
C ALA A 176 -10.36 -21.37 5.83
N ALA A 177 -11.08 -22.49 5.98
CA ALA A 177 -11.84 -23.11 4.91
C ALA A 177 -12.93 -22.16 4.36
N ALA A 178 -13.70 -21.54 5.25
CA ALA A 178 -14.70 -20.55 4.87
C ALA A 178 -14.10 -19.38 4.08
N ALA A 179 -12.93 -18.87 4.50
CA ALA A 179 -12.26 -17.78 3.81
C ALA A 179 -11.70 -18.20 2.43
N TYR A 180 -11.18 -19.42 2.26
CA TYR A 180 -10.82 -19.95 0.94
C TYR A 180 -12.02 -20.06 0.02
N ILE A 181 -13.14 -20.61 0.49
CA ILE A 181 -14.40 -20.72 -0.27
C ILE A 181 -14.87 -19.33 -0.70
N MET A 182 -14.92 -18.37 0.21
CA MET A 182 -15.30 -16.99 -0.11
C MET A 182 -14.37 -16.35 -1.15
N SER A 183 -13.08 -16.62 -1.09
CA SER A 183 -12.12 -16.13 -2.08
C SER A 183 -12.45 -16.64 -3.49
N GLU A 184 -12.76 -17.94 -3.62
CA GLU A 184 -13.12 -18.57 -4.90
C GLU A 184 -14.48 -18.09 -5.40
N GLU A 185 -15.49 -17.97 -4.53
CA GLU A 185 -16.81 -17.47 -4.91
C GLU A 185 -16.80 -16.03 -5.43
N ILE A 186 -15.96 -15.17 -4.82
CA ILE A 186 -15.85 -13.77 -5.22
C ILE A 186 -15.17 -13.62 -6.58
N ALA A 187 -14.08 -14.34 -6.84
CA ALA A 187 -13.34 -14.29 -8.09
C ALA A 187 -12.86 -15.69 -8.52
N PRO A 188 -13.74 -16.50 -9.15
CA PRO A 188 -13.47 -17.88 -9.51
C PRO A 188 -12.23 -18.04 -10.40
N GLY A 189 -11.38 -19.02 -10.06
CA GLY A 189 -10.18 -19.36 -10.83
C GLY A 189 -9.09 -18.30 -10.85
N ARG A 190 -9.18 -17.27 -10.03
CA ARG A 190 -8.20 -16.18 -10.00
C ARG A 190 -6.88 -16.60 -9.34
N ILE A 191 -6.95 -17.46 -8.35
CA ILE A 191 -5.80 -17.89 -7.55
C ILE A 191 -5.56 -19.37 -7.81
N ALA A 192 -4.55 -19.67 -8.63
CA ALA A 192 -4.26 -21.03 -9.08
C ALA A 192 -3.94 -22.03 -7.94
N MET A 193 -3.39 -21.57 -6.83
CA MET A 193 -3.01 -22.42 -5.68
C MET A 193 -4.16 -22.68 -4.71
N LEU A 194 -5.26 -21.91 -4.79
CA LEU A 194 -6.34 -21.94 -3.80
C LEU A 194 -6.93 -23.32 -3.62
N GLU A 195 -7.31 -23.97 -4.71
CA GLU A 195 -7.94 -25.29 -4.66
C GLU A 195 -7.03 -26.34 -3.98
N SER A 196 -5.74 -26.34 -4.33
CA SER A 196 -4.77 -27.27 -3.74
C SER A 196 -4.54 -27.04 -2.26
N GLU A 197 -4.48 -25.76 -1.85
CA GLU A 197 -4.32 -25.41 -0.43
C GLU A 197 -5.57 -25.73 0.37
N LEU A 198 -6.76 -25.49 -0.19
CA LEU A 198 -8.04 -25.84 0.44
C LEU A 198 -8.15 -27.38 0.65
N GLN A 199 -7.78 -28.18 -0.35
CA GLN A 199 -7.80 -29.63 -0.23
C GLN A 199 -6.80 -30.13 0.84
N GLU A 200 -5.61 -29.53 0.91
CA GLU A 200 -4.63 -29.86 1.96
C GLU A 200 -5.17 -29.51 3.35
N LEU A 201 -5.80 -28.33 3.50
CA LEU A 201 -6.42 -27.89 4.75
C LEU A 201 -7.52 -28.86 5.19
N ILE A 202 -8.43 -29.24 4.27
CA ILE A 202 -9.50 -30.20 4.54
C ILE A 202 -8.91 -31.56 4.99
N GLY A 203 -7.89 -32.04 4.31
CA GLY A 203 -7.21 -33.30 4.68
C GLY A 203 -6.61 -33.25 6.09
N ARG A 204 -5.99 -32.13 6.47
CA ARG A 204 -5.46 -31.93 7.84
C ARG A 204 -6.57 -31.86 8.88
N ALA A 205 -7.63 -31.08 8.61
CA ALA A 205 -8.76 -30.99 9.51
C ALA A 205 -9.44 -32.36 9.76
N GLN A 206 -9.63 -33.14 8.69
CA GLN A 206 -10.17 -34.51 8.80
C GLN A 206 -9.28 -35.41 9.66
N SER A 207 -7.95 -35.32 9.52
CA SER A 207 -7.02 -36.11 10.34
C SER A 207 -7.10 -35.76 11.83
N GLN A 208 -7.56 -34.54 12.16
CA GLN A 208 -7.75 -34.03 13.52
C GLN A 208 -9.20 -34.13 13.99
N CYS A 209 -10.10 -34.71 13.17
CA CYS A 209 -11.55 -34.79 13.46
C CYS A 209 -12.21 -33.40 13.66
N ILE A 210 -11.72 -32.37 12.99
CA ILE A 210 -12.28 -31.02 13.04
C ILE A 210 -13.27 -30.88 11.88
N PRO A 211 -14.56 -30.48 12.14
CA PRO A 211 -15.50 -30.21 11.08
C PRO A 211 -15.13 -28.91 10.35
N VAL A 212 -15.09 -28.95 9.02
CA VAL A 212 -14.88 -27.77 8.18
C VAL A 212 -15.99 -27.64 7.15
N PRO A 213 -16.37 -26.42 6.75
CA PRO A 213 -17.30 -26.20 5.65
C PRO A 213 -16.71 -26.75 4.35
N THR A 214 -17.56 -27.32 3.50
CA THR A 214 -17.23 -27.90 2.19
C THR A 214 -18.01 -27.21 1.09
#